data_574d652e364e52ea5fb814219d35b45d
#
_entry.id   574d652e364e52ea5fb814219d35b45d
#
_cell.length_a   1.000
_cell.length_b   1.000
_cell.length_c   1.000
_cell.angle_alpha   90.00
_cell.angle_beta   90.00
_cell.angle_gamma   90.00
#
_symmetry.space_group_name_H-M   'P 1'
#
loop_
_entity.id
_entity.type
_entity.pdbx_description
1 polymer ?
#
loop_
_entity_poly.entity_id
_entity_poly.type
_entity_poly.pdbx_seq_one_letter_code
_entity_poly.pdbx_strand_id
1 'polypeptide(L)'
;MAGRRIPCVGAVIKDRDGRLLLIKRGHEPGAGLWSLPGGRIEPGETHQQAVAREIREETGLSVECRRLLGTAELPGPDGAVIDVSDYLAVVTGGELAAGDDAADVRWVTAADLDRLPLTQGLTAYLAAWGACPA
;
A
#
# COMPACT_ATOMS: atom_id res chain seq x y z
N MET A 1 -15.06 -24.45 -5.56
CA MET A 1 -14.35 -23.85 -6.69
C MET A 1 -13.59 -22.64 -6.22
N ALA A 2 -12.32 -22.55 -6.59
CA ALA A 2 -11.52 -21.39 -6.22
C ALA A 2 -12.09 -20.14 -6.87
N GLY A 3 -12.18 -19.06 -6.11
CA GLY A 3 -12.57 -17.78 -6.62
C GLY A 3 -11.51 -17.21 -7.56
N ARG A 4 -11.88 -16.17 -8.27
CA ARG A 4 -10.97 -15.45 -9.15
C ARG A 4 -9.88 -14.75 -8.31
N ARG A 5 -8.68 -14.65 -8.86
CA ARG A 5 -7.59 -13.91 -8.24
C ARG A 5 -7.51 -12.50 -8.84
N ILE A 6 -7.30 -11.52 -7.98
CA ILE A 6 -7.18 -10.12 -8.37
C ILE A 6 -5.75 -9.69 -8.04
N PRO A 7 -4.88 -9.53 -9.06
CA PRO A 7 -3.50 -9.14 -8.80
C PRO A 7 -3.42 -7.66 -8.42
N CYS A 8 -2.76 -7.39 -7.30
CA CYS A 8 -2.56 -6.06 -6.78
C CYS A 8 -1.10 -5.85 -6.39
N VAL A 9 -0.71 -4.60 -6.26
CA VAL A 9 0.59 -4.21 -5.72
C VAL A 9 0.38 -3.23 -4.58
N GLY A 10 1.34 -3.19 -3.67
CA GLY A 10 1.44 -2.18 -2.65
C GLY A 10 2.89 -1.74 -2.51
N ALA A 11 3.11 -0.68 -1.75
CA ALA A 11 4.45 -0.15 -1.57
C ALA A 11 4.73 0.23 -0.12
N VAL A 12 5.92 -0.13 0.34
CA VAL A 12 6.50 0.35 1.58
C VAL A 12 7.41 1.51 1.21
N ILE A 13 7.04 2.69 1.65
CA ILE A 13 7.75 3.93 1.34
C ILE A 13 8.07 4.63 2.65
N LYS A 14 9.33 4.96 2.86
CA LYS A 14 9.76 5.67 4.07
C LYS A 14 10.35 7.01 3.71
N ASP A 15 10.13 8.00 4.60
CA ASP A 15 10.81 9.28 4.48
C ASP A 15 12.20 9.18 5.13
N ARG A 16 12.94 10.31 5.12
CA ARG A 16 14.30 10.34 5.67
C ARG A 16 14.35 10.13 7.18
N ASP A 17 13.23 10.32 7.88
CA ASP A 17 13.13 10.08 9.33
C ASP A 17 12.67 8.67 9.66
N GLY A 18 12.48 7.81 8.64
CA GLY A 18 12.03 6.45 8.81
C GLY A 18 10.53 6.29 9.04
N ARG A 19 9.74 7.35 8.82
CA ARG A 19 8.28 7.26 8.90
C ARG A 19 7.74 6.58 7.66
N LEU A 20 6.67 5.82 7.85
CA LEU A 20 6.03 5.01 6.82
C LEU A 20 4.86 5.75 6.20
N LEU A 21 4.74 5.70 4.88
CA LEU A 21 3.59 6.27 4.19
C LEU A 21 2.38 5.34 4.27
N LEU A 22 1.29 5.82 4.82
CA LEU A 22 0.00 5.12 4.80
C LEU A 22 -1.07 6.00 4.16
N ILE A 23 -2.04 5.34 3.58
CA ILE A 23 -3.25 6.00 3.08
C ILE A 23 -4.44 5.55 3.93
N LYS A 24 -5.42 6.44 4.09
CA LYS A 24 -6.71 6.10 4.69
C LYS A 24 -7.65 5.71 3.56
N ARG A 25 -8.19 4.50 3.63
CA ARG A 25 -9.08 4.00 2.59
C ARG A 25 -10.36 4.83 2.53
N GLY A 26 -10.70 5.30 1.34
CA GLY A 26 -11.92 6.08 1.11
C GLY A 26 -13.13 5.25 0.72
N HIS A 27 -12.94 3.95 0.42
CA HIS A 27 -14.00 3.05 -0.07
C HIS A 27 -13.95 1.71 0.61
N GLU A 28 -15.10 1.03 0.63
CA GLU A 28 -15.15 -0.37 1.08
C GLU A 28 -14.46 -1.30 0.06
N PRO A 29 -13.87 -2.42 0.50
CA PRO A 29 -13.79 -2.87 1.89
C PRO A 29 -12.77 -2.07 2.69
N GLY A 30 -13.05 -1.91 3.99
CA GLY A 30 -12.11 -1.28 4.91
C GLY A 30 -12.09 0.25 4.89
N ALA A 31 -13.18 0.90 4.45
CA ALA A 31 -13.27 2.36 4.48
C ALA A 31 -12.93 2.90 5.88
N GLY A 32 -12.09 3.92 5.94
CA GLY A 32 -11.62 4.51 7.19
C GLY A 32 -10.42 3.83 7.83
N LEU A 33 -10.00 2.67 7.33
CA LEU A 33 -8.78 1.99 7.80
C LEU A 33 -7.56 2.50 7.04
N TRP A 34 -6.43 2.50 7.73
CA TRP A 34 -5.16 2.89 7.13
C TRP A 34 -4.42 1.66 6.60
N SER A 35 -3.83 1.79 5.44
CA SER A 35 -3.11 0.71 4.76
C SER A 35 -1.92 1.23 3.97
N LEU A 36 -1.09 0.31 3.50
CA LEU A 36 -0.08 0.66 2.51
C LEU A 36 -0.79 1.17 1.25
N PRO A 37 -0.22 2.18 0.57
CA PRO A 37 -0.75 2.60 -0.71
C PRO A 37 -0.54 1.53 -1.78
N GLY A 38 -1.45 1.45 -2.73
CA GLY A 38 -1.40 0.46 -3.81
C GLY A 38 -2.77 0.24 -4.42
N GLY A 39 -2.86 -0.73 -5.32
CA GLY A 39 -4.09 -1.06 -5.98
C GLY A 39 -3.91 -2.14 -7.03
N ARG A 40 -4.90 -2.29 -7.90
CA ARG A 40 -4.91 -3.34 -8.93
C ARG A 40 -3.89 -3.09 -10.02
N ILE A 41 -3.28 -4.18 -10.49
CA ILE A 41 -2.43 -4.16 -11.67
C ILE A 41 -3.34 -4.13 -12.89
N GLU A 42 -3.11 -3.19 -13.81
CA GLU A 42 -3.89 -3.10 -15.04
C GLU A 42 -3.33 -4.06 -16.10
N PRO A 43 -4.17 -4.50 -17.05
CA PRO A 43 -3.72 -5.38 -18.13
C PRO A 43 -2.51 -4.80 -18.88
N GLY A 44 -1.48 -5.63 -19.07
CA GLY A 44 -0.26 -5.23 -19.77
C GLY A 44 0.75 -4.45 -18.94
N GLU A 45 0.41 -4.16 -17.70
CA GLU A 45 1.27 -3.41 -16.79
C GLU A 45 2.22 -4.34 -16.04
N THR A 46 3.48 -3.96 -15.91
CA THR A 46 4.40 -4.66 -15.01
C THR A 46 4.08 -4.27 -13.56
N HIS A 47 4.58 -5.05 -12.58
CA HIS A 47 4.43 -4.71 -11.17
C HIS A 47 5.03 -3.32 -10.88
N GLN A 48 6.22 -3.03 -11.41
CA GLN A 48 6.89 -1.75 -11.22
C GLN A 48 6.08 -0.59 -11.77
N GLN A 49 5.48 -0.78 -12.94
CA GLN A 49 4.61 0.24 -13.54
C GLN A 49 3.36 0.46 -12.70
N ALA A 50 2.77 -0.62 -12.19
CA ALA A 50 1.58 -0.55 -11.34
C ALA A 50 1.89 0.20 -10.04
N VAL A 51 3.02 -0.10 -9.39
CA VAL A 51 3.45 0.60 -8.17
C VAL A 51 3.59 2.10 -8.45
N ALA A 52 4.32 2.47 -9.49
CA ALA A 52 4.56 3.88 -9.82
C ALA A 52 3.24 4.62 -10.09
N ARG A 53 2.35 4.00 -10.85
CA ARG A 53 1.05 4.59 -11.19
C ARG A 53 0.14 4.74 -9.98
N GLU A 54 -0.02 3.67 -9.19
CA GLU A 54 -0.90 3.70 -8.02
C GLU A 54 -0.42 4.70 -6.97
N ILE A 55 0.88 4.75 -6.71
CA ILE A 55 1.42 5.70 -5.75
C ILE A 55 1.20 7.14 -6.23
N ARG A 56 1.39 7.40 -7.51
CA ARG A 56 1.14 8.72 -8.08
C ARG A 56 -0.34 9.12 -7.95
N GLU A 57 -1.24 8.19 -8.27
CA GLU A 57 -2.68 8.44 -8.20
C GLU A 57 -3.17 8.67 -6.78
N GLU A 58 -2.69 7.88 -5.81
CA GLU A 58 -3.18 7.93 -4.44
C GLU A 58 -2.50 9.00 -3.59
N THR A 59 -1.24 9.30 -3.85
CA THR A 59 -0.41 10.10 -2.93
C THR A 59 0.22 11.33 -3.56
N GLY A 60 0.19 11.46 -4.88
CA GLY A 60 0.86 12.55 -5.58
C GLY A 60 2.37 12.38 -5.69
N LEU A 61 2.95 11.34 -5.09
CA LEU A 61 4.39 11.14 -5.12
C LEU A 61 4.83 10.35 -6.34
N SER A 62 6.01 10.69 -6.86
CA SER A 62 6.73 9.86 -7.82
C SER A 62 7.69 8.99 -7.04
N VAL A 63 7.72 7.70 -7.38
CA VAL A 63 8.58 6.74 -6.69
C VAL A 63 9.30 5.86 -7.69
N GLU A 64 10.43 5.30 -7.24
CA GLU A 64 11.13 4.24 -7.94
C GLU A 64 10.89 2.95 -7.17
N CYS A 65 10.33 1.94 -7.85
CA CYS A 65 10.09 0.63 -7.28
C CYS A 65 11.43 -0.10 -7.15
N ARG A 66 11.69 -0.65 -5.97
CA ARG A 66 12.95 -1.36 -5.68
C ARG A 66 12.69 -2.86 -5.70
N ARG A 67 12.69 -3.51 -4.56
CA ARG A 67 12.59 -4.97 -4.47
C ARG A 67 11.28 -5.43 -3.87
N LEU A 68 10.88 -6.64 -4.22
CA LEU A 68 9.75 -7.31 -3.60
C LEU A 68 10.09 -7.63 -2.14
N LEU A 69 9.21 -7.21 -1.23
CA LEU A 69 9.33 -7.53 0.19
C LEU A 69 8.60 -8.81 0.54
N GLY A 70 7.44 -9.02 -0.06
CA GLY A 70 6.63 -10.21 0.18
C GLY A 70 5.28 -10.11 -0.49
N THR A 71 4.49 -11.18 -0.32
CA THR A 71 3.15 -11.27 -0.88
C THR A 71 2.16 -11.58 0.23
N ALA A 72 0.92 -11.18 0.02
CA ALA A 72 -0.17 -11.45 0.94
C ALA A 72 -1.43 -11.78 0.16
N GLU A 73 -2.26 -12.64 0.72
CA GLU A 73 -3.58 -12.93 0.17
C GLU A 73 -4.62 -12.31 1.08
N LEU A 74 -5.55 -11.58 0.51
CA LEU A 74 -6.62 -10.92 1.23
C LEU A 74 -7.96 -11.33 0.63
N PRO A 75 -9.03 -11.37 1.45
CA PRO A 75 -10.36 -11.63 0.90
C PRO A 75 -10.80 -10.47 0.01
N GLY A 76 -11.32 -10.81 -1.16
CA GLY A 76 -11.86 -9.86 -2.11
C GLY A 76 -13.37 -9.99 -2.26
N PRO A 77 -13.97 -9.23 -3.17
CA PRO A 77 -15.41 -9.29 -3.41
C PRO A 77 -15.80 -10.62 -4.04
N ASP A 78 -17.00 -11.11 -3.70
CA ASP A 78 -17.62 -12.29 -4.29
C ASP A 78 -16.75 -13.54 -4.23
N GLY A 79 -16.04 -13.73 -3.11
CA GLY A 79 -15.18 -14.90 -2.93
C GLY A 79 -13.86 -14.84 -3.68
N ALA A 80 -13.54 -13.72 -4.32
CA ALA A 80 -12.26 -13.53 -4.97
C ALA A 80 -11.12 -13.46 -3.94
N VAL A 81 -9.92 -13.74 -4.39
CA VAL A 81 -8.69 -13.59 -3.58
C VAL A 81 -7.91 -12.41 -4.15
N ILE A 82 -7.62 -11.44 -3.31
CA ILE A 82 -6.73 -10.34 -3.66
C ILE A 82 -5.30 -10.79 -3.39
N ASP A 83 -4.51 -10.87 -4.45
CA ASP A 83 -3.11 -11.29 -4.42
C ASP A 83 -2.24 -10.03 -4.44
N VAL A 84 -1.69 -9.66 -3.29
CA VAL A 84 -0.91 -8.41 -3.19
C VAL A 84 0.57 -8.73 -3.19
N SER A 85 1.32 -8.06 -4.06
CA SER A 85 2.79 -8.05 -4.04
C SER A 85 3.24 -6.69 -3.51
N ASP A 86 3.91 -6.67 -2.38
CA ASP A 86 4.36 -5.44 -1.73
C ASP A 86 5.84 -5.20 -1.99
N TYR A 87 6.14 -4.01 -2.49
CA TYR A 87 7.48 -3.61 -2.91
C TYR A 87 8.03 -2.49 -2.03
N LEU A 88 9.32 -2.52 -1.81
CA LEU A 88 10.04 -1.36 -1.29
C LEU A 88 10.13 -0.34 -2.43
N ALA A 89 9.78 0.90 -2.15
CA ALA A 89 9.87 1.99 -3.12
C ALA A 89 10.44 3.23 -2.44
N VAL A 90 11.11 4.07 -3.23
CA VAL A 90 11.72 5.30 -2.74
C VAL A 90 11.17 6.50 -3.50
N VAL A 91 10.96 7.60 -2.78
CA VAL A 91 10.43 8.83 -3.36
C VAL A 91 11.50 9.48 -4.24
N THR A 92 11.11 9.84 -5.47
CA THR A 92 11.96 10.55 -6.42
C THR A 92 11.46 11.96 -6.72
N GLY A 93 10.23 12.28 -6.33
CA GLY A 93 9.66 13.60 -6.57
C GLY A 93 8.19 13.66 -6.18
N GLY A 94 7.55 14.77 -6.57
CA GLY A 94 6.13 15.00 -6.30
C GLY A 94 5.88 15.60 -4.92
N GLU A 95 4.61 15.88 -4.65
CA GLU A 95 4.15 16.43 -3.38
C GLU A 95 3.05 15.54 -2.82
N LEU A 96 3.13 15.26 -1.51
CA LEU A 96 2.16 14.40 -0.83
C LEU A 96 0.79 15.08 -0.78
N ALA A 97 -0.22 14.42 -1.36
CA ALA A 97 -1.61 14.87 -1.34
C ALA A 97 -2.51 13.67 -1.56
N ALA A 98 -3.64 13.61 -0.86
CA ALA A 98 -4.60 12.54 -1.07
C ALA A 98 -5.18 12.62 -2.48
N GLY A 99 -5.13 11.50 -3.20
CA GLY A 99 -5.79 11.36 -4.51
C GLY A 99 -7.25 10.98 -4.37
N ASP A 100 -7.90 10.67 -5.50
CA ASP A 100 -9.35 10.48 -5.55
C ASP A 100 -9.86 9.31 -4.71
N ASP A 101 -9.08 8.23 -4.60
CA ASP A 101 -9.50 7.02 -3.90
C ASP A 101 -9.02 6.95 -2.45
N ALA A 102 -8.24 7.91 -2.01
CA ALA A 102 -7.74 7.99 -0.64
C ALA A 102 -8.46 9.12 0.11
N ALA A 103 -8.97 8.79 1.30
CA ALA A 103 -9.57 9.82 2.15
C ALA A 103 -8.52 10.71 2.81
N ASP A 104 -7.31 10.18 3.01
CA ASP A 104 -6.20 10.91 3.60
C ASP A 104 -4.88 10.19 3.31
N VAL A 105 -3.77 10.89 3.47
CA VAL A 105 -2.41 10.32 3.35
C VAL A 105 -1.57 10.86 4.50
N ARG A 106 -0.63 10.04 4.99
CA ARG A 106 0.11 10.42 6.19
C ARG A 106 1.43 9.65 6.31
N TRP A 107 2.47 10.35 6.74
CA TRP A 107 3.71 9.73 7.22
C TRP A 107 3.50 9.34 8.68
N VAL A 108 3.68 8.07 9.02
CA VAL A 108 3.40 7.55 10.36
C VAL A 108 4.66 7.01 11.03
N THR A 109 4.69 7.20 12.36
CA THR A 109 5.73 6.62 13.22
C THR A 109 5.26 5.27 13.77
N ALA A 110 6.15 4.55 14.45
CA ALA A 110 5.79 3.33 15.16
C ALA A 110 4.69 3.60 16.20
N ALA A 111 4.77 4.72 16.90
CA ALA A 111 3.75 5.10 17.87
C ALA A 111 2.40 5.37 17.22
N ASP A 112 2.39 5.96 16.02
CA ASP A 112 1.15 6.17 15.27
C ASP A 112 0.49 4.85 14.89
N LEU A 113 1.27 3.83 14.51
CA LEU A 113 0.73 2.53 14.17
C LEU A 113 -0.07 1.91 15.32
N ASP A 114 0.33 2.15 16.55
CA ASP A 114 -0.37 1.61 17.73
C ASP A 114 -1.72 2.29 17.97
N ARG A 115 -1.97 3.43 17.34
CA ARG A 115 -3.16 4.25 17.56
C ARG A 115 -4.13 4.26 16.40
N LEU A 116 -3.65 4.03 15.18
CA LEU A 116 -4.48 4.13 13.98
C LEU A 116 -5.27 2.85 13.75
N PRO A 117 -6.50 2.97 13.24
CA PRO A 117 -7.23 1.79 12.78
C PRO A 117 -6.60 1.29 11.49
N LEU A 118 -5.97 0.12 11.54
CA LEU A 118 -5.21 -0.45 10.43
C LEU A 118 -5.97 -1.58 9.76
N THR A 119 -5.68 -1.79 8.47
CA THR A 119 -6.16 -2.98 7.78
C THR A 119 -5.58 -4.23 8.44
N GLN A 120 -6.35 -5.33 8.35
CA GLN A 120 -6.00 -6.59 9.01
C GLN A 120 -4.62 -7.10 8.58
N GLY A 121 -3.79 -7.44 9.55
CA GLY A 121 -2.49 -8.07 9.29
C GLY A 121 -1.35 -7.10 8.97
N LEU A 122 -1.60 -5.80 8.85
CA LEU A 122 -0.58 -4.86 8.41
C LEU A 122 0.67 -4.86 9.29
N THR A 123 0.52 -4.77 10.60
CA THR A 123 1.67 -4.75 11.52
C THR A 123 2.46 -6.06 11.46
N ALA A 124 1.77 -7.18 11.33
CA ALA A 124 2.42 -8.49 11.22
C ALA A 124 3.25 -8.60 9.93
N TYR A 125 2.71 -8.14 8.80
CA TYR A 125 3.45 -8.14 7.53
C TYR A 125 4.67 -7.23 7.61
N LEU A 126 4.51 -6.02 8.15
CA LEU A 126 5.63 -5.09 8.30
C LEU A 126 6.74 -5.67 9.16
N ALA A 127 6.38 -6.32 10.28
CA ALA A 127 7.36 -6.95 11.15
C ALA A 127 8.08 -8.10 10.44
N ALA A 128 7.34 -8.95 9.71
CA ALA A 128 7.91 -10.06 8.97
C ALA A 128 8.90 -9.61 7.90
N TRP A 129 8.67 -8.45 7.28
CA TRP A 129 9.52 -7.91 6.22
C TRP A 129 10.63 -6.97 6.74
N GLY A 130 10.70 -6.75 8.05
CA GLY A 130 11.65 -5.79 8.61
C GLY A 130 11.37 -4.36 8.17
N ALA A 131 10.10 -4.02 7.95
CA ALA A 131 9.68 -2.76 7.34
C ALA A 131 8.93 -1.83 8.29
N CYS A 132 8.92 -2.12 9.59
CA CYS A 132 8.27 -1.26 10.57
C CYS A 132 8.90 0.15 10.56
N PRO A 133 8.07 1.20 10.75
CA PRO A 133 8.60 2.57 10.83
C PRO A 133 9.38 2.79 12.12
N ALA A 134 10.17 3.84 12.09
CA ALA A 134 10.90 4.31 13.26
C ALA A 134 9.95 4.89 14.33
#